data_5b169a36174983f8260dc54e5ed88cca
#
_entry.id   5b169a36174983f8260dc54e5ed88cca
#
_cell.length_a   1.000
_cell.length_b   1.000
_cell.length_c   1.000
_cell.angle_alpha   90.00
_cell.angle_beta   90.00
_cell.angle_gamma   90.00
#
_symmetry.space_group_name_H-M   'P 1'
#
loop_
_entity.id
_entity.type
_entity.pdbx_description
1 polymer ?
#
loop_
_entity_poly.entity_id
_entity_poly.type
_entity_poly.pdbx_seq_one_letter_code
_entity_poly.pdbx_strand_id
1 'polypeptide(L)'
;HVSQVAALAALDCIDELEANRAVYAANRRLMLDGLPKAGFTRIAPPDGAFYIYADVSGLTDNSLQLARDILHGAGVAVTPGLDFDPVRGAQTLRFSYARATADIAEGLERLRQFMTGR
;
A
#
# COMPACT_ATOMS: atom_id res chain seq x y z
N HIS A 1 -2.82 30.19 4.31
CA HIS A 1 -3.33 30.90 3.13
C HIS A 1 -2.88 30.24 1.82
N VAL A 2 -1.59 29.97 1.61
CA VAL A 2 -1.07 29.33 0.38
C VAL A 2 -1.75 27.97 0.13
N SER A 3 -1.88 27.14 1.15
CA SER A 3 -2.55 25.82 1.03
C SER A 3 -4.02 25.97 0.65
N GLN A 4 -4.70 26.97 1.11
CA GLN A 4 -6.11 27.25 0.77
C GLN A 4 -6.24 27.66 -0.70
N VAL A 5 -5.34 28.52 -1.19
CA VAL A 5 -5.31 28.94 -2.59
C VAL A 5 -5.01 27.75 -3.50
N ALA A 6 -4.01 26.94 -3.14
CA ALA A 6 -3.66 25.74 -3.90
C ALA A 6 -4.79 24.72 -3.95
N ALA A 7 -5.45 24.48 -2.83
CA ALA A 7 -6.59 23.57 -2.74
C ALA A 7 -7.76 24.02 -3.61
N LEU A 8 -8.07 25.31 -3.60
CA LEU A 8 -9.14 25.87 -4.42
C LEU A 8 -8.80 25.72 -5.93
N ALA A 9 -7.57 26.02 -6.33
CA ALA A 9 -7.11 25.86 -7.70
C ALA A 9 -7.15 24.39 -8.14
N ALA A 10 -6.83 23.46 -7.25
CA ALA A 10 -6.84 22.02 -7.56
C ALA A 10 -8.24 21.51 -7.94
N LEU A 11 -9.31 22.11 -7.41
CA LEU A 11 -10.69 21.73 -7.76
C LEU A 11 -11.04 22.03 -9.23
N ASP A 12 -10.30 22.90 -9.89
CA ASP A 12 -10.46 23.20 -11.31
C ASP A 12 -9.60 22.32 -12.23
N CYS A 13 -8.74 21.47 -11.65
CA CYS A 13 -7.83 20.59 -12.38
C CYS A 13 -8.43 19.18 -12.58
N ILE A 14 -9.63 19.10 -13.12
CA ILE A 14 -10.38 17.83 -13.24
C ILE A 14 -9.66 16.82 -14.13
N ASP A 15 -9.09 17.26 -15.25
CA ASP A 15 -8.39 16.36 -16.20
C ASP A 15 -7.16 15.72 -15.55
N GLU A 16 -6.38 16.48 -14.80
CA GLU A 16 -5.20 15.99 -14.08
C GLU A 16 -5.61 15.04 -12.93
N LEU A 17 -6.67 15.37 -12.21
CA LEU A 17 -7.20 14.51 -11.15
C LEU A 17 -7.72 13.18 -11.70
N GLU A 18 -8.43 13.19 -12.81
CA GLU A 18 -8.90 11.97 -13.48
C GLU A 18 -7.75 11.14 -14.05
N ALA A 19 -6.71 11.77 -14.58
CA ALA A 19 -5.50 11.07 -15.03
C ALA A 19 -4.79 10.37 -13.87
N ASN A 20 -4.65 11.02 -12.72
CA ASN A 20 -4.10 10.42 -11.51
C ASN A 20 -4.97 9.26 -11.00
N ARG A 21 -6.28 9.43 -11.03
CA ARG A 21 -7.22 8.37 -10.63
C ARG A 21 -7.07 7.13 -11.51
N ALA A 22 -6.87 7.31 -12.81
CA ALA A 22 -6.65 6.20 -13.75
C ALA A 22 -5.34 5.45 -13.44
N VAL A 23 -4.26 6.16 -13.11
CA VAL A 23 -3.00 5.56 -12.68
C VAL A 23 -3.20 4.74 -11.40
N TYR A 24 -3.88 5.30 -10.40
CA TYR A 24 -4.14 4.59 -9.15
C TYR A 24 -5.05 3.37 -9.33
N ALA A 25 -6.02 3.44 -10.24
CA ALA A 25 -6.84 2.28 -10.59
C ALA A 25 -6.01 1.14 -11.21
N ALA A 26 -5.05 1.47 -12.07
CA ALA A 26 -4.10 0.50 -12.61
C ALA A 26 -3.19 -0.07 -11.52
N ASN A 27 -2.67 0.76 -10.64
CA ASN A 27 -1.84 0.35 -9.51
C ASN A 27 -2.61 -0.57 -8.56
N ARG A 28 -3.87 -0.26 -8.28
CA ARG A 28 -4.75 -1.10 -7.47
C ARG A 28 -4.87 -2.51 -8.06
N ARG A 29 -5.09 -2.63 -9.36
CA ARG A 29 -5.16 -3.94 -10.03
C ARG A 29 -3.85 -4.72 -9.90
N LEU A 30 -2.70 -4.05 -10.07
CA LEU A 30 -1.39 -4.68 -9.86
C LEU A 30 -1.23 -5.18 -8.42
N MET A 31 -1.63 -4.38 -7.44
CA MET A 31 -1.53 -4.76 -6.03
C MET A 31 -2.44 -5.94 -5.69
N LEU A 32 -3.67 -5.94 -6.19
CA LEU A 32 -4.63 -7.04 -5.97
C LEU A 32 -4.16 -8.36 -6.60
N ASP A 33 -3.41 -8.30 -7.70
CA ASP A 33 -2.78 -9.47 -8.31
C ASP A 33 -1.48 -9.87 -7.60
N GLY A 34 -0.64 -8.90 -7.25
CA GLY A 34 0.71 -9.14 -6.75
C GLY A 34 0.80 -9.47 -5.26
N LEU A 35 0.01 -8.86 -4.40
CA LEU A 35 0.07 -9.10 -2.96
C LEU A 35 -0.23 -10.55 -2.57
N PRO A 36 -1.26 -11.22 -3.12
CA PRO A 36 -1.49 -12.64 -2.84
C PRO A 36 -0.30 -13.53 -3.24
N LYS A 37 0.37 -13.23 -4.34
CA LYS A 37 1.57 -13.95 -4.79
C LYS A 37 2.76 -13.78 -3.84
N ALA A 38 2.78 -12.69 -3.08
CA ALA A 38 3.77 -12.44 -2.02
C ALA A 38 3.34 -13.01 -0.65
N GLY A 39 2.19 -13.65 -0.56
CA GLY A 39 1.70 -14.27 0.68
C GLY A 39 0.67 -13.46 1.45
N PHE A 40 0.28 -12.28 0.96
CA PHE A 40 -0.73 -11.41 1.58
C PHE A 40 -2.10 -11.69 0.96
N THR A 41 -2.79 -12.71 1.48
CA THR A 41 -4.04 -13.23 0.90
C THR A 41 -5.31 -12.69 1.55
N ARG A 42 -5.22 -12.15 2.76
CA ARG A 42 -6.35 -11.61 3.50
C ARG A 42 -6.39 -10.09 3.37
N ILE A 43 -7.04 -9.61 2.32
CA ILE A 43 -7.08 -8.20 1.95
C ILE A 43 -8.49 -7.69 2.12
N ALA A 44 -8.65 -6.55 2.81
CA ALA A 44 -9.91 -5.83 2.84
C ALA A 44 -10.20 -5.26 1.44
N PRO A 45 -11.45 -5.33 0.94
CA PRO A 45 -11.77 -4.79 -0.39
C PRO A 45 -11.38 -3.30 -0.51
N PRO A 46 -10.47 -2.94 -1.44
CA PRO A 46 -10.01 -1.56 -1.57
C PRO A 46 -10.92 -0.77 -2.50
N ASP A 47 -12.11 -0.39 -2.01
CA ASP A 47 -13.14 0.29 -2.80
C ASP A 47 -12.87 1.79 -2.98
N GLY A 48 -11.91 2.35 -2.25
CA GLY A 48 -11.56 3.76 -2.32
C GLY A 48 -10.15 4.03 -1.81
N ALA A 49 -9.79 5.32 -1.75
CA ALA A 49 -8.47 5.81 -1.36
C ALA A 49 -7.33 5.25 -2.24
N PHE A 50 -6.14 5.14 -1.69
CA PHE A 50 -4.92 4.80 -2.44
C PHE A 50 -4.07 3.76 -1.69
N TYR A 51 -4.70 2.97 -0.81
CA TYR A 51 -3.99 1.93 -0.04
C TYR A 51 -4.82 0.66 0.08
N ILE A 52 -4.12 -0.43 0.36
CA ILE A 52 -4.70 -1.73 0.69
C ILE A 52 -4.36 -2.07 2.13
N TYR A 53 -5.35 -2.53 2.87
CA TYR A 53 -5.22 -2.98 4.25
C TYR A 53 -5.27 -4.50 4.29
N ALA A 54 -4.21 -5.12 4.82
CA ALA A 54 -4.08 -6.58 4.84
C ALA A 54 -4.02 -7.11 6.28
N ASP A 55 -4.77 -8.17 6.52
CA ASP A 55 -4.64 -8.98 7.73
C ASP A 55 -3.44 -9.92 7.56
N VAL A 56 -2.43 -9.74 8.41
CA VAL A 56 -1.19 -10.54 8.41
C VAL A 56 -1.10 -11.46 9.63
N SER A 57 -2.21 -11.73 10.31
CA SER A 57 -2.24 -12.58 11.51
C SER A 57 -1.75 -14.01 11.26
N GLY A 58 -1.86 -14.49 10.02
CA GLY A 58 -1.29 -15.77 9.62
C GLY A 58 0.22 -15.76 9.37
N LEU A 59 0.84 -14.58 9.34
CA LEU A 59 2.28 -14.39 9.07
C LEU A 59 3.03 -13.92 10.32
N THR A 60 2.39 -13.10 11.14
CA THR A 60 2.99 -12.50 12.34
C THR A 60 1.92 -12.02 13.32
N ASP A 61 2.31 -11.87 14.56
CA ASP A 61 1.57 -11.14 15.60
C ASP A 61 2.26 -9.79 15.94
N ASN A 62 3.29 -9.42 15.16
CA ASN A 62 4.04 -8.18 15.33
C ASN A 62 4.26 -7.50 13.97
N SER A 63 3.25 -6.76 13.52
CA SER A 63 3.27 -6.07 12.22
C SER A 63 4.39 -5.01 12.11
N LEU A 64 4.76 -4.38 13.23
CA LEU A 64 5.86 -3.41 13.26
C LEU A 64 7.19 -4.09 12.92
N GLN A 65 7.46 -5.26 13.50
CA GLN A 65 8.67 -6.01 13.19
C GLN A 65 8.65 -6.51 11.75
N LEU A 66 7.53 -7.03 11.28
CA LEU A 66 7.39 -7.45 9.88
C LEU A 66 7.62 -6.29 8.90
N ALA A 67 7.07 -5.10 9.20
CA ALA A 67 7.31 -3.90 8.38
C ALA A 67 8.79 -3.51 8.31
N ARG A 68 9.51 -3.61 9.45
CA ARG A 68 10.96 -3.38 9.50
C ARG A 68 11.74 -4.41 8.69
N ASP A 69 11.39 -5.67 8.82
CA ASP A 69 12.05 -6.76 8.10
C ASP A 69 11.85 -6.61 6.58
N ILE A 70 10.65 -6.25 6.14
CA ILE A 70 10.36 -5.94 4.74
C ILE A 70 11.19 -4.75 4.25
N LEU A 71 11.28 -3.69 5.04
CA LEU A 71 12.06 -2.51 4.68
C LEU A 71 13.54 -2.86 4.50
N HIS A 72 14.12 -3.59 5.45
CA HIS A 72 15.53 -3.94 5.40
C HIS A 72 15.85 -5.04 4.37
N GLY A 73 14.97 -6.02 4.22
CA GLY A 73 15.19 -7.16 3.33
C GLY A 73 14.77 -6.92 1.88
N ALA A 74 13.67 -6.20 1.66
CA ALA A 74 13.14 -5.95 0.32
C ALA A 74 13.35 -4.51 -0.17
N GLY A 75 13.68 -3.58 0.70
CA GLY A 75 13.72 -2.15 0.36
C GLY A 75 12.35 -1.58 0.05
N VAL A 76 11.30 -2.16 0.64
CA VAL A 76 9.89 -1.75 0.47
C VAL A 76 9.35 -1.22 1.79
N ALA A 77 8.90 0.03 1.79
CA ALA A 77 8.27 0.65 2.96
C ALA A 77 6.78 0.31 2.99
N VAL A 78 6.32 -0.27 4.10
CA VAL A 78 4.92 -0.53 4.40
C VAL A 78 4.59 0.02 5.79
N THR A 79 3.31 0.28 6.05
CA THR A 79 2.89 0.87 7.33
C THR A 79 2.26 -0.20 8.21
N PRO A 80 2.75 -0.39 9.46
CA PRO A 80 2.08 -1.29 10.41
C PRO A 80 0.72 -0.72 10.82
N GLY A 81 -0.24 -1.60 11.04
CA GLY A 81 -1.59 -1.21 11.43
C GLY A 81 -1.68 -0.53 12.80
N LEU A 82 -0.66 -0.65 13.64
CA LEU A 82 -0.57 0.00 14.94
C LEU A 82 -0.74 1.52 14.88
N ASP A 83 -0.41 2.14 13.75
CA ASP A 83 -0.59 3.59 13.55
C ASP A 83 -2.07 4.00 13.46
N PHE A 84 -2.99 3.05 13.22
CA PHE A 84 -4.41 3.33 12.93
C PHE A 84 -5.37 2.53 13.79
N ASP A 85 -4.98 1.35 14.24
CA ASP A 85 -5.87 0.41 14.93
C ASP A 85 -5.21 -0.10 16.22
N PRO A 86 -5.63 0.39 17.40
CA PRO A 86 -5.05 -0.04 18.67
C PRO A 86 -5.44 -1.47 19.06
N VAL A 87 -6.45 -2.06 18.40
CA VAL A 87 -6.96 -3.40 18.76
C VAL A 87 -6.30 -4.48 17.91
N ARG A 88 -6.29 -4.32 16.57
CA ARG A 88 -5.78 -5.34 15.64
C ARG A 88 -4.56 -4.90 14.86
N GLY A 89 -4.02 -3.71 15.15
CA GLY A 89 -2.90 -3.14 14.41
C GLY A 89 -1.63 -3.97 14.42
N ALA A 90 -1.38 -4.75 15.47
CA ALA A 90 -0.25 -5.67 15.54
C ALA A 90 -0.32 -6.81 14.50
N GLN A 91 -1.49 -7.04 13.90
CA GLN A 91 -1.76 -8.11 12.95
C GLN A 91 -2.20 -7.59 11.58
N THR A 92 -1.94 -6.31 11.30
CA THR A 92 -2.34 -5.69 10.03
C THR A 92 -1.20 -4.86 9.43
N LEU A 93 -1.16 -4.78 8.09
CA LEU A 93 -0.26 -3.90 7.32
C LEU A 93 -1.06 -3.09 6.32
N ARG A 94 -0.58 -1.87 6.05
CA ARG A 94 -1.13 -0.99 5.03
C ARG A 94 -0.12 -0.81 3.90
N PHE A 95 -0.54 -1.05 2.66
CA PHE A 95 0.23 -0.88 1.45
C PHE A 95 -0.32 0.29 0.64
N SER A 96 0.46 1.34 0.45
CA SER A 96 0.07 2.45 -0.43
C SER A 96 0.40 2.14 -1.89
N TYR A 97 -0.49 2.53 -2.80
CA TYR A 97 -0.24 2.47 -4.25
C TYR A 97 -0.23 3.85 -4.93
N ALA A 98 -0.02 4.90 -4.13
CA ALA A 98 0.07 6.29 -4.60
C ALA A 98 1.47 6.59 -5.15
N ARG A 99 1.87 5.86 -6.20
CA ARG A 99 3.21 5.97 -6.81
C ARG A 99 3.15 5.65 -8.30
N ALA A 100 4.25 5.87 -9.02
CA ALA A 100 4.36 5.45 -10.41
C ALA A 100 4.15 3.94 -10.55
N THR A 101 3.44 3.53 -11.59
CA THR A 101 3.10 2.12 -11.83
C THR A 101 4.33 1.21 -11.89
N ALA A 102 5.43 1.68 -12.49
CA ALA A 102 6.68 0.92 -12.56
C ALA A 102 7.29 0.67 -11.17
N ASP A 103 7.21 1.64 -10.27
CA ASP A 103 7.69 1.48 -8.89
C ASP A 103 6.84 0.48 -8.11
N ILE A 104 5.53 0.48 -8.32
CA ILE A 104 4.61 -0.50 -7.72
C ILE A 104 4.94 -1.91 -8.19
N ALA A 105 5.14 -2.09 -9.50
CA ALA A 105 5.49 -3.39 -10.07
C ALA A 105 6.82 -3.93 -9.51
N GLU A 106 7.84 -3.08 -9.43
CA GLU A 106 9.13 -3.45 -8.85
C GLU A 106 9.02 -3.76 -7.36
N GLY A 107 8.30 -2.93 -6.61
CA GLY A 107 8.08 -3.16 -5.18
C GLY A 107 7.39 -4.50 -4.90
N LEU A 108 6.39 -4.86 -5.69
CA LEU A 108 5.70 -6.15 -5.57
C LEU A 108 6.64 -7.33 -5.85
N GLU A 109 7.50 -7.23 -6.85
CA GLU A 109 8.47 -8.29 -7.15
C GLU A 109 9.51 -8.46 -6.03
N ARG A 110 10.05 -7.36 -5.51
CA ARG A 110 10.97 -7.38 -4.35
C ARG A 110 10.29 -7.99 -3.13
N LEU A 111 9.05 -7.60 -2.87
CA LEU A 111 8.25 -8.13 -1.75
C LEU A 111 8.02 -9.64 -1.92
N ARG A 112 7.66 -10.09 -3.12
CA ARG A 112 7.46 -11.50 -3.42
C ARG A 112 8.73 -12.32 -3.17
N GLN A 113 9.88 -11.85 -3.66
CA GLN A 113 11.17 -12.51 -3.46
C GLN A 113 11.53 -12.60 -1.97
N PHE A 114 11.37 -11.51 -1.24
CA PHE A 114 11.65 -11.46 0.19
C PHE A 114 10.76 -12.44 0.97
N MET A 115 9.45 -12.42 0.74
CA MET A 115 8.51 -13.27 1.45
C MET A 115 8.67 -14.75 1.10
N THR A 116 9.06 -15.08 -0.13
CA THR A 116 9.34 -16.46 -0.55
C THR A 116 10.59 -17.02 0.11
N GLY A 117 11.61 -16.20 0.33
CA GLY A 117 12.87 -16.59 0.97
C GLY A 117 12.83 -16.59 2.51
N ARG A 118 11.72 -16.23 3.07
CA ARG A 118 11.54 -16.06 4.52
C ARG A 118 11.17 -17.36 5.24
#